data_34d89b6eb86ac956f1b3cdc0b22ce9f3
#
_entry.id   34d89b6eb86ac956f1b3cdc0b22ce9f3
#
_cell.length_a   1.000
_cell.length_b   1.000
_cell.length_c   1.000
_cell.angle_alpha   90.00
_cell.angle_beta   90.00
_cell.angle_gamma   90.00
#
_symmetry.space_group_name_H-M   'P 1'
#
loop_
_entity.id
_entity.type
_entity.pdbx_description
1 polymer ?
#
loop_
_entity_poly.entity_id
_entity_poly.type
_entity_poly.pdbx_seq_one_letter_code
_entity_poly.pdbx_strand_id
1 'polypeptide(L)'
;GDVYKRQSEPIHCLINNAGVGDSYLGMQRVLDVNTWGVKRVCEAFLPLITKKQGRIVNVTSASGPNFVAKCEANFKYILTNPNVTWPEIEVLMYECLIKNIKEPGSISPYGLSKACTNALTTCLARENENLIVNACTPGWIATDLTKNYVQSTGKNPEEIGMKTPFEGALSSVYLSMSENVGTGMYFGSDCLRSPLDRYRSPGSPPYIPE
;
A
#
# COMPACT_ATOMS: atom_id res chain seq x y z
N GLY A 1 1.31 20.88 -17.91
CA GLY A 1 2.39 20.33 -18.49
C GLY A 1 3.70 20.47 -17.85
N ASP A 2 4.50 21.37 -17.61
CA ASP A 2 5.96 21.34 -17.56
C ASP A 2 6.66 21.66 -16.24
N VAL A 3 5.99 21.57 -15.10
CA VAL A 3 6.61 21.88 -13.80
C VAL A 3 7.79 20.92 -13.52
N TYR A 4 7.66 19.65 -13.87
CA TYR A 4 8.68 18.62 -13.60
C TYR A 4 9.86 18.63 -14.59
N LYS A 5 9.70 19.15 -15.80
CA LYS A 5 10.81 19.31 -16.76
C LYS A 5 11.80 20.42 -16.41
N ARG A 6 11.46 21.28 -15.43
CA ARG A 6 12.31 22.38 -14.96
C ARG A 6 13.09 22.08 -13.69
N GLN A 7 12.94 20.88 -13.12
CA GLN A 7 13.72 20.50 -11.93
C GLN A 7 15.14 20.14 -12.36
N SER A 8 16.10 20.89 -11.89
CA SER A 8 17.54 20.61 -12.05
C SER A 8 18.01 19.46 -11.17
N GLU A 9 17.29 19.18 -10.09
CA GLU A 9 17.65 18.18 -9.09
C GLU A 9 16.73 16.93 -9.20
N PRO A 10 17.28 15.73 -9.06
CA PRO A 10 16.50 14.49 -9.04
C PRO A 10 15.53 14.45 -7.85
N ILE A 11 14.43 13.73 -8.02
CA ILE A 11 13.46 13.49 -6.96
C ILE A 11 14.09 12.57 -5.90
N HIS A 12 14.09 12.98 -4.64
CA HIS A 12 14.58 12.13 -3.56
C HIS A 12 13.59 11.03 -3.16
N CYS A 13 12.31 11.37 -3.07
CA CYS A 13 11.28 10.43 -2.64
C CYS A 13 9.99 10.60 -3.42
N LEU A 14 9.43 9.49 -3.89
CA LEU A 14 8.09 9.39 -4.44
C LEU A 14 7.17 8.77 -3.38
N ILE A 15 6.11 9.47 -2.96
CA ILE A 15 5.10 8.94 -2.04
C ILE A 15 3.79 8.73 -2.81
N ASN A 16 3.43 7.46 -3.06
CA ASN A 16 2.18 7.07 -3.67
C ASN A 16 1.09 7.01 -2.60
N ASN A 17 0.46 8.14 -2.31
CA ASN A 17 -0.57 8.27 -1.28
C ASN A 17 -2.01 8.22 -1.84
N ALA A 18 -2.22 8.64 -3.08
CA ALA A 18 -3.55 8.67 -3.68
C ALA A 18 -4.19 7.27 -3.70
N GLY A 19 -5.46 7.20 -3.33
CA GLY A 19 -6.20 5.94 -3.30
C GLY A 19 -7.70 6.15 -3.14
N VAL A 20 -8.46 5.12 -3.46
CA VAL A 20 -9.93 5.09 -3.38
C VAL A 20 -10.39 3.90 -2.55
N GLY A 21 -11.58 4.03 -1.92
CA GLY A 21 -12.23 2.96 -1.16
C GLY A 21 -13.28 2.19 -1.98
N ASP A 22 -13.91 1.22 -1.33
CA ASP A 22 -14.85 0.27 -1.96
C ASP A 22 -16.23 0.84 -2.32
N SER A 23 -16.61 1.98 -1.75
CA SER A 23 -18.02 2.26 -1.46
C SER A 23 -18.97 2.32 -2.66
N TYR A 24 -18.50 2.48 -3.91
CA TYR A 24 -19.39 2.43 -5.11
C TYR A 24 -18.63 2.33 -6.45
N LEU A 25 -17.34 2.10 -6.40
CA LEU A 25 -16.51 2.20 -7.62
C LEU A 25 -16.38 0.87 -8.37
N GLY A 26 -16.76 -0.25 -7.74
CA GLY A 26 -16.49 -1.59 -8.25
C GLY A 26 -15.02 -1.99 -8.21
N MET A 27 -14.76 -3.28 -8.24
CA MET A 27 -13.41 -3.84 -8.05
C MET A 27 -12.41 -3.35 -9.11
N GLN A 28 -12.81 -3.31 -10.38
CA GLN A 28 -11.95 -2.86 -11.47
C GLN A 28 -11.39 -1.46 -11.17
N ARG A 29 -12.25 -0.51 -10.80
CA ARG A 29 -11.82 0.87 -10.55
C ARG A 29 -10.92 1.00 -9.34
N VAL A 30 -11.19 0.23 -8.29
CA VAL A 30 -10.34 0.21 -7.09
C VAL A 30 -8.94 -0.31 -7.42
N LEU A 31 -8.83 -1.39 -8.18
CA LEU A 31 -7.56 -1.94 -8.65
C LEU A 31 -6.84 -0.98 -9.61
N ASP A 32 -7.56 -0.35 -10.54
CA ASP A 32 -7.01 0.62 -11.49
C ASP A 32 -6.32 1.80 -10.82
N VAL A 33 -6.88 2.28 -9.70
CA VAL A 33 -6.29 3.40 -8.95
C VAL A 33 -5.23 2.92 -7.98
N ASN A 34 -5.58 1.94 -7.13
CA ASN A 34 -4.76 1.59 -5.97
C ASN A 34 -3.57 0.69 -6.30
N THR A 35 -3.58 -0.05 -7.42
CA THR A 35 -2.51 -0.98 -7.78
C THR A 35 -1.92 -0.65 -9.16
N TRP A 36 -2.70 -0.74 -10.25
CA TRP A 36 -2.18 -0.38 -11.59
C TRP A 36 -1.78 1.09 -11.67
N GLY A 37 -2.50 1.99 -10.98
CA GLY A 37 -2.15 3.41 -10.89
C GLY A 37 -0.79 3.62 -10.23
N VAL A 38 -0.54 2.95 -9.10
CA VAL A 38 0.76 2.99 -8.40
C VAL A 38 1.87 2.46 -9.31
N LYS A 39 1.65 1.33 -10.01
CA LYS A 39 2.62 0.76 -10.96
C LYS A 39 2.98 1.78 -12.04
N ARG A 40 1.97 2.38 -12.72
CA ARG A 40 2.18 3.38 -13.77
C ARG A 40 2.93 4.62 -13.26
N VAL A 41 2.59 5.11 -12.07
CA VAL A 41 3.28 6.26 -11.45
C VAL A 41 4.73 5.90 -11.15
N CYS A 42 4.99 4.74 -10.58
CA CYS A 42 6.36 4.28 -10.33
C CYS A 42 7.16 4.22 -11.63
N GLU A 43 6.65 3.60 -12.69
CA GLU A 43 7.32 3.51 -13.99
C GLU A 43 7.65 4.89 -14.58
N ALA A 44 6.71 5.83 -14.48
CA ALA A 44 6.90 7.19 -15.01
C ALA A 44 7.94 8.00 -14.23
N PHE A 45 8.05 7.76 -12.91
CA PHE A 45 8.92 8.55 -12.03
C PHE A 45 10.28 7.89 -11.75
N LEU A 46 10.43 6.58 -11.90
CA LEU A 46 11.70 5.87 -11.68
C LEU A 46 12.91 6.52 -12.37
N PRO A 47 12.83 6.99 -13.65
CA PRO A 47 13.94 7.67 -14.29
C PRO A 47 14.33 9.01 -13.65
N LEU A 48 13.44 9.61 -12.87
CA LEU A 48 13.58 10.92 -12.26
C LEU A 48 14.05 10.84 -10.80
N ILE A 49 13.99 9.65 -10.19
CA ILE A 49 14.41 9.44 -8.81
C ILE A 49 15.94 9.37 -8.73
N THR A 50 16.52 10.00 -7.71
CA THR A 50 17.96 9.92 -7.46
C THR A 50 18.42 8.47 -7.33
N LYS A 51 19.51 8.12 -8.03
CA LYS A 51 20.04 6.75 -8.05
C LYS A 51 20.70 6.31 -6.75
N LYS A 52 21.05 7.26 -5.88
CA LYS A 52 21.68 6.97 -4.60
C LYS A 52 20.70 7.26 -3.47
N GLN A 53 20.22 6.20 -2.83
CA GLN A 53 19.27 6.27 -1.71
C GLN A 53 17.92 6.97 -2.04
N GLY A 54 17.54 7.02 -3.31
CA GLY A 54 16.23 7.44 -3.70
C GLY A 54 15.15 6.52 -3.14
N ARG A 55 13.94 7.04 -2.92
CA ARG A 55 12.91 6.33 -2.17
C ARG A 55 11.59 6.25 -2.91
N ILE A 56 10.89 5.16 -2.71
CA ILE A 56 9.48 5.01 -3.07
C ILE A 56 8.73 4.54 -1.82
N VAL A 57 7.69 5.27 -1.44
CA VAL A 57 6.81 4.91 -0.32
C VAL A 57 5.40 4.70 -0.86
N ASN A 58 4.89 3.49 -0.77
CA ASN A 58 3.52 3.14 -1.15
C ASN A 58 2.61 3.15 0.07
N VAL A 59 1.68 4.10 0.13
CA VAL A 59 0.70 4.16 1.22
C VAL A 59 -0.41 3.14 0.96
N THR A 60 -0.36 2.06 1.71
CA THR A 60 -1.30 0.95 1.62
C THR A 60 -2.28 0.95 2.81
N SER A 61 -2.58 -0.18 3.41
CA SER A 61 -3.53 -0.29 4.53
C SER A 61 -3.33 -1.59 5.30
N ALA A 62 -3.70 -1.61 6.57
CA ALA A 62 -3.90 -2.83 7.35
C ALA A 62 -4.88 -3.80 6.69
N SER A 63 -5.79 -3.30 5.84
CA SER A 63 -6.71 -4.13 5.05
C SER A 63 -5.99 -5.08 4.09
N GLY A 64 -4.77 -4.75 3.63
CA GLY A 64 -3.96 -5.63 2.79
C GLY A 64 -3.56 -6.92 3.52
N PRO A 65 -2.74 -6.87 4.58
CA PRO A 65 -2.40 -8.07 5.36
C PRO A 65 -3.61 -8.81 5.94
N ASN A 66 -4.66 -8.08 6.36
CA ASN A 66 -5.90 -8.70 6.85
C ASN A 66 -6.67 -9.44 5.74
N PHE A 67 -6.58 -8.99 4.50
CA PHE A 67 -7.09 -9.71 3.33
C PHE A 67 -6.28 -10.99 3.11
N VAL A 68 -4.95 -10.89 3.07
CA VAL A 68 -4.04 -12.04 2.87
C VAL A 68 -4.24 -13.10 3.94
N ALA A 69 -4.46 -12.72 5.20
CA ALA A 69 -4.74 -13.65 6.31
C ALA A 69 -5.92 -14.60 6.02
N LYS A 70 -6.90 -14.15 5.21
CA LYS A 70 -8.13 -14.88 4.88
C LYS A 70 -8.07 -15.58 3.51
N CYS A 71 -7.00 -15.38 2.74
CA CYS A 71 -6.84 -15.97 1.42
C CYS A 71 -6.58 -17.49 1.48
N GLU A 72 -6.96 -18.17 0.42
CA GLU A 72 -6.50 -19.52 0.12
C GLU A 72 -4.96 -19.56 -0.03
N ALA A 73 -4.37 -20.73 0.19
CA ALA A 73 -2.91 -20.90 0.25
C ALA A 73 -2.18 -20.37 -1.01
N ASN A 74 -2.75 -20.57 -2.20
CA ASN A 74 -2.17 -20.10 -3.46
C ASN A 74 -2.07 -18.58 -3.53
N PHE A 75 -3.15 -17.86 -3.20
CA PHE A 75 -3.16 -16.39 -3.19
C PHE A 75 -2.23 -15.84 -2.10
N LYS A 76 -2.26 -16.47 -0.93
CA LYS A 76 -1.36 -16.11 0.16
C LYS A 76 0.10 -16.25 -0.26
N TYR A 77 0.46 -17.36 -0.91
CA TYR A 77 1.81 -17.59 -1.43
C TYR A 77 2.23 -16.48 -2.39
N ILE A 78 1.43 -16.14 -3.40
CA ILE A 78 1.76 -15.08 -4.37
C ILE A 78 1.95 -13.73 -3.66
N LEU A 79 1.01 -13.36 -2.76
CA LEU A 79 0.99 -12.04 -2.13
C LEU A 79 2.05 -11.84 -1.03
N THR A 80 2.74 -12.92 -0.60
CA THR A 80 3.81 -12.87 0.41
C THR A 80 5.17 -13.34 -0.10
N ASN A 81 5.24 -13.81 -1.35
CA ASN A 81 6.47 -14.31 -1.95
C ASN A 81 7.49 -13.16 -2.15
N PRO A 82 8.70 -13.23 -1.57
CA PRO A 82 9.71 -12.21 -1.78
C PRO A 82 10.20 -12.13 -3.24
N ASN A 83 9.99 -13.19 -4.01
CA ASN A 83 10.37 -13.28 -5.44
C ASN A 83 9.18 -13.05 -6.39
N VAL A 84 8.04 -12.57 -5.88
CA VAL A 84 6.86 -12.29 -6.72
C VAL A 84 7.21 -11.35 -7.86
N THR A 85 6.60 -11.59 -9.02
CA THR A 85 6.76 -10.76 -10.21
C THR A 85 5.49 -9.98 -10.52
N TRP A 86 5.62 -8.87 -11.26
CA TRP A 86 4.44 -8.11 -11.65
C TRP A 86 3.41 -8.94 -12.45
N PRO A 87 3.79 -9.76 -13.44
CA PRO A 87 2.82 -10.61 -14.13
C PRO A 87 2.03 -11.55 -13.21
N GLU A 88 2.66 -12.12 -12.17
CA GLU A 88 1.94 -12.98 -11.21
C GLU A 88 0.90 -12.19 -10.41
N ILE A 89 1.24 -10.98 -9.97
CA ILE A 89 0.30 -10.08 -9.27
C ILE A 89 -0.86 -9.71 -10.22
N GLU A 90 -0.56 -9.40 -11.45
CA GLU A 90 -1.56 -8.99 -12.45
C GLU A 90 -2.52 -10.12 -12.80
N VAL A 91 -2.02 -11.35 -13.01
CA VAL A 91 -2.85 -12.55 -13.22
C VAL A 91 -3.78 -12.77 -12.02
N LEU A 92 -3.26 -12.70 -10.80
CA LEU A 92 -4.07 -12.82 -9.59
C LEU A 92 -5.20 -11.77 -9.54
N MET A 93 -4.91 -10.52 -9.89
CA MET A 93 -5.94 -9.47 -9.94
C MET A 93 -7.03 -9.80 -10.97
N TYR A 94 -6.67 -10.29 -12.16
CA TYR A 94 -7.65 -10.71 -13.18
C TYR A 94 -8.48 -11.91 -12.73
N GLU A 95 -7.89 -12.91 -12.07
CA GLU A 95 -8.63 -14.04 -11.50
C GLU A 95 -9.66 -13.57 -10.47
N CYS A 96 -9.24 -12.63 -9.59
CA CYS A 96 -10.15 -12.04 -8.60
C CYS A 96 -11.28 -11.22 -9.25
N LEU A 97 -11.01 -10.48 -10.32
CA LEU A 97 -12.04 -9.77 -11.08
C LEU A 97 -13.06 -10.73 -11.68
N ILE A 98 -12.60 -11.81 -12.30
CA ILE A 98 -13.49 -12.84 -12.88
C ILE A 98 -14.32 -13.52 -11.79
N LYS A 99 -13.69 -13.88 -10.66
CA LYS A 99 -14.40 -14.48 -9.51
C LYS A 99 -15.46 -13.52 -8.95
N ASN A 100 -15.13 -12.23 -8.79
CA ASN A 100 -16.07 -11.25 -8.27
C ASN A 100 -17.26 -10.98 -9.21
N ILE A 101 -17.08 -11.13 -10.54
CA ILE A 101 -18.19 -11.05 -11.51
C ILE A 101 -19.16 -12.22 -11.29
N LYS A 102 -18.67 -13.43 -11.01
CA LYS A 102 -19.46 -14.64 -10.78
C LYS A 102 -20.12 -14.65 -9.40
N GLU A 103 -19.42 -14.13 -8.40
CA GLU A 103 -19.80 -14.12 -7.00
C GLU A 103 -19.60 -12.71 -6.41
N PRO A 104 -20.51 -11.76 -6.70
CA PRO A 104 -20.36 -10.38 -6.24
C PRO A 104 -20.24 -10.28 -4.71
N GLY A 105 -19.25 -9.52 -4.24
CA GLY A 105 -19.00 -9.32 -2.81
C GLY A 105 -18.20 -10.43 -2.11
N SER A 106 -17.80 -11.49 -2.83
CA SER A 106 -16.96 -12.56 -2.26
C SER A 106 -15.55 -12.12 -1.93
N ILE A 107 -15.08 -11.04 -2.56
CA ILE A 107 -13.73 -10.49 -2.40
C ILE A 107 -13.82 -9.01 -2.06
N SER A 108 -13.09 -8.56 -1.03
CA SER A 108 -12.95 -7.13 -0.72
C SER A 108 -12.04 -6.45 -1.76
N PRO A 109 -12.56 -5.56 -2.62
CA PRO A 109 -11.75 -4.87 -3.62
C PRO A 109 -10.63 -4.05 -3.00
N TYR A 110 -10.92 -3.33 -1.92
CA TYR A 110 -9.94 -2.51 -1.22
C TYR A 110 -8.84 -3.37 -0.58
N GLY A 111 -9.22 -4.42 0.15
CA GLY A 111 -8.27 -5.35 0.77
C GLY A 111 -7.34 -5.98 -0.26
N LEU A 112 -7.90 -6.49 -1.36
CA LEU A 112 -7.15 -7.03 -2.49
C LEU A 112 -6.17 -5.99 -3.07
N SER A 113 -6.65 -4.78 -3.38
CA SER A 113 -5.80 -3.75 -3.98
C SER A 113 -4.60 -3.39 -3.09
N LYS A 114 -4.81 -3.30 -1.77
CA LYS A 114 -3.74 -2.98 -0.82
C LYS A 114 -2.76 -4.15 -0.62
N ALA A 115 -3.23 -5.39 -0.69
CA ALA A 115 -2.38 -6.59 -0.69
C ALA A 115 -1.52 -6.66 -1.97
N CYS A 116 -2.11 -6.44 -3.14
CA CYS A 116 -1.38 -6.40 -4.41
C CYS A 116 -0.35 -5.26 -4.46
N THR A 117 -0.66 -4.10 -3.86
CA THR A 117 0.30 -2.99 -3.79
C THR A 117 1.45 -3.28 -2.82
N ASN A 118 1.22 -4.04 -1.74
CA ASN A 118 2.30 -4.55 -0.89
C ASN A 118 3.21 -5.51 -1.67
N ALA A 119 2.65 -6.46 -2.42
CA ALA A 119 3.40 -7.37 -3.28
C ALA A 119 4.17 -6.62 -4.40
N LEU A 120 3.54 -5.62 -5.04
CA LEU A 120 4.20 -4.72 -5.99
C LEU A 120 5.39 -3.99 -5.35
N THR A 121 5.28 -3.56 -4.09
CA THR A 121 6.38 -2.93 -3.36
C THR A 121 7.58 -3.86 -3.24
N THR A 122 7.36 -5.14 -2.92
CA THR A 122 8.42 -6.17 -2.87
C THR A 122 9.06 -6.37 -4.24
N CYS A 123 8.26 -6.46 -5.30
CA CYS A 123 8.72 -6.58 -6.69
C CYS A 123 9.60 -5.38 -7.09
N LEU A 124 9.11 -4.15 -6.88
CA LEU A 124 9.84 -2.92 -7.19
C LEU A 124 11.17 -2.80 -6.43
N ALA A 125 11.19 -3.21 -5.15
CA ALA A 125 12.40 -3.20 -4.33
C ALA A 125 13.48 -4.11 -4.90
N ARG A 126 13.11 -5.31 -5.35
CA ARG A 126 14.02 -6.26 -5.97
C ARG A 126 14.50 -5.81 -7.33
N GLU A 127 13.63 -5.21 -8.14
CA GLU A 127 13.97 -4.73 -9.49
C GLU A 127 14.81 -3.44 -9.46
N ASN A 128 14.87 -2.74 -8.34
CA ASN A 128 15.56 -1.45 -8.18
C ASN A 128 16.45 -1.43 -6.92
N GLU A 129 17.48 -2.26 -6.90
CA GLU A 129 18.37 -2.47 -5.75
C GLU A 129 19.03 -1.19 -5.20
N ASN A 130 19.16 -0.15 -6.04
CA ASN A 130 19.72 1.14 -5.66
C ASN A 130 18.72 2.06 -4.92
N LEU A 131 17.46 1.66 -4.83
CA LEU A 131 16.38 2.41 -4.20
C LEU A 131 15.91 1.74 -2.91
N ILE A 132 15.37 2.55 -2.02
CA ILE A 132 14.65 2.09 -0.82
C ILE A 132 13.16 2.16 -1.12
N VAL A 133 12.53 1.00 -1.34
CA VAL A 133 11.12 0.90 -1.72
C VAL A 133 10.35 0.19 -0.62
N ASN A 134 9.44 0.88 0.04
CA ASN A 134 8.66 0.32 1.15
C ASN A 134 7.18 0.69 1.05
N ALA A 135 6.35 -0.09 1.75
CA ALA A 135 4.94 0.20 1.94
C ALA A 135 4.63 0.51 3.41
N CYS A 136 3.59 1.29 3.66
CA CYS A 136 3.10 1.54 5.01
C CYS A 136 1.59 1.69 5.07
N THR A 137 1.04 1.54 6.28
CA THR A 137 -0.32 1.98 6.58
C THR A 137 -0.27 3.24 7.45
N PRO A 138 -1.13 4.23 7.17
CA PRO A 138 -1.30 5.40 8.04
C PRO A 138 -2.02 5.04 9.35
N GLY A 139 -2.68 3.89 9.39
CA GLY A 139 -3.65 3.53 10.43
C GLY A 139 -5.08 3.90 10.02
N TRP A 140 -5.96 4.08 11.00
CA TRP A 140 -7.34 4.46 10.77
C TRP A 140 -7.50 5.97 10.91
N ILE A 141 -7.67 6.66 9.78
CA ILE A 141 -7.53 8.12 9.69
C ILE A 141 -8.86 8.77 9.30
N ALA A 142 -9.20 9.86 9.97
CA ALA A 142 -10.36 10.69 9.65
C ALA A 142 -10.07 11.52 8.38
N THR A 143 -10.56 11.05 7.24
CA THR A 143 -10.41 11.66 5.92
C THR A 143 -11.70 11.50 5.12
N ASP A 144 -11.76 12.07 3.92
CA ASP A 144 -12.89 11.89 3.01
C ASP A 144 -13.14 10.42 2.68
N LEU A 145 -12.11 9.58 2.64
CA LEU A 145 -12.23 8.14 2.42
C LEU A 145 -13.08 7.43 3.48
N THR A 146 -13.05 7.92 4.72
CA THR A 146 -13.72 7.33 5.89
C THR A 146 -14.96 8.12 6.33
N LYS A 147 -15.27 9.23 5.68
CA LYS A 147 -16.35 10.16 6.03
C LYS A 147 -17.72 9.49 6.17
N ASN A 148 -18.09 8.65 5.20
CA ASN A 148 -19.37 7.95 5.22
C ASN A 148 -19.48 6.99 6.41
N TYR A 149 -18.39 6.31 6.76
CA TYR A 149 -18.33 5.45 7.93
C TYR A 149 -18.51 6.27 9.21
N VAL A 150 -17.78 7.37 9.37
CA VAL A 150 -17.92 8.26 10.53
C VAL A 150 -19.37 8.74 10.67
N GLN A 151 -19.98 9.21 9.58
CA GLN A 151 -21.38 9.66 9.58
C GLN A 151 -22.35 8.54 10.00
N SER A 152 -22.11 7.30 9.58
CA SER A 152 -23.00 6.18 9.96
C SER A 152 -22.93 5.82 11.43
N THR A 153 -21.85 6.17 12.14
CA THR A 153 -21.70 5.88 13.58
C THR A 153 -22.39 6.92 14.46
N GLY A 154 -22.66 8.11 13.94
CA GLY A 154 -23.16 9.26 14.71
C GLY A 154 -22.19 9.79 15.76
N LYS A 155 -20.92 9.35 15.74
CA LYS A 155 -19.87 9.73 16.71
C LYS A 155 -18.77 10.57 16.04
N ASN A 156 -18.01 11.30 16.86
CA ASN A 156 -16.82 11.97 16.39
C ASN A 156 -15.70 10.97 16.08
N PRO A 157 -14.80 11.27 15.12
CA PRO A 157 -13.68 10.39 14.78
C PRO A 157 -12.82 9.94 15.95
N GLU A 158 -12.53 10.84 16.89
CA GLU A 158 -11.73 10.57 18.09
C GLU A 158 -12.39 9.56 19.03
N GLU A 159 -13.72 9.62 19.17
CA GLU A 159 -14.50 8.71 20.03
C GLU A 159 -14.48 7.26 19.52
N ILE A 160 -14.21 7.08 18.23
CA ILE A 160 -14.10 5.75 17.60
C ILE A 160 -12.64 5.36 17.33
N GLY A 161 -11.68 6.10 17.90
CA GLY A 161 -10.25 5.77 17.85
C GLY A 161 -9.56 6.10 16.54
N MET A 162 -10.12 6.99 15.72
CA MET A 162 -9.47 7.46 14.51
C MET A 162 -8.41 8.50 14.82
N LYS A 163 -7.34 8.44 14.05
CA LYS A 163 -6.24 9.42 14.09
C LYS A 163 -6.54 10.60 13.16
N THR A 164 -5.86 11.71 13.42
CA THR A 164 -5.85 12.87 12.54
C THR A 164 -5.06 12.61 11.26
N PRO A 165 -5.28 13.35 10.15
CA PRO A 165 -4.43 13.27 8.95
C PRO A 165 -2.95 13.52 9.22
N PHE A 166 -2.61 14.39 10.17
CA PHE A 166 -1.23 14.64 10.59
C PHE A 166 -0.57 13.39 11.20
N GLU A 167 -1.24 12.72 12.11
CA GLU A 167 -0.76 11.46 12.70
C GLU A 167 -0.67 10.35 11.65
N GLY A 168 -1.59 10.33 10.67
CA GLY A 168 -1.57 9.37 9.57
C GLY A 168 -0.37 9.56 8.63
N ALA A 169 0.17 10.76 8.51
CA ALA A 169 1.33 11.02 7.67
C ALA A 169 2.65 10.50 8.27
N LEU A 170 2.71 10.23 9.58
CA LEU A 170 3.95 9.88 10.28
C LEU A 170 4.69 8.69 9.67
N SER A 171 3.99 7.61 9.32
CA SER A 171 4.65 6.41 8.76
C SER A 171 5.24 6.67 7.37
N SER A 172 4.57 7.44 6.52
CA SER A 172 5.09 7.78 5.19
C SER A 172 6.26 8.77 5.27
N VAL A 173 6.20 9.76 6.16
CA VAL A 173 7.29 10.70 6.43
C VAL A 173 8.49 9.97 7.02
N TYR A 174 8.28 9.09 7.99
CA TYR A 174 9.34 8.23 8.55
C TYR A 174 10.09 7.47 7.45
N LEU A 175 9.37 6.77 6.56
CA LEU A 175 9.97 6.00 5.49
C LEU A 175 10.65 6.87 4.41
N SER A 176 10.20 8.10 4.23
CA SER A 176 10.80 9.01 3.26
C SER A 176 12.14 9.60 3.71
N MET A 177 12.46 9.58 5.02
CA MET A 177 13.61 10.28 5.59
C MET A 177 14.56 9.39 6.40
N SER A 178 14.08 8.28 7.01
CA SER A 178 14.89 7.47 7.93
C SER A 178 16.03 6.73 7.23
N GLU A 179 17.24 6.82 7.74
CA GLU A 179 18.45 6.26 7.12
C GLU A 179 18.54 4.73 7.22
N ASN A 180 18.03 4.14 8.30
CA ASN A 180 18.21 2.72 8.64
C ASN A 180 16.93 1.90 8.43
N VAL A 181 16.19 2.14 7.38
CA VAL A 181 15.09 1.28 6.96
C VAL A 181 15.55 0.37 5.82
N GLY A 182 15.23 -0.91 5.91
CA GLY A 182 15.47 -1.85 4.80
C GLY A 182 14.59 -1.51 3.58
N THR A 183 14.60 -2.40 2.60
CA THR A 183 13.78 -2.27 1.38
C THR A 183 12.86 -3.46 1.21
N GLY A 184 11.77 -3.32 0.45
CA GLY A 184 10.80 -4.40 0.20
C GLY A 184 9.90 -4.74 1.38
N MET A 185 9.75 -3.83 2.34
CA MET A 185 9.06 -4.10 3.61
C MET A 185 7.73 -3.34 3.72
N TYR A 186 6.85 -3.88 4.59
CA TYR A 186 5.62 -3.23 4.98
C TYR A 186 5.68 -2.79 6.45
N PHE A 187 5.23 -1.56 6.73
CA PHE A 187 5.29 -0.92 8.05
C PHE A 187 3.90 -0.57 8.58
N GLY A 188 3.73 -0.75 9.88
CA GLY A 188 2.56 -0.30 10.62
C GLY A 188 2.50 1.22 10.78
N SER A 189 1.38 1.72 11.29
CA SER A 189 1.21 3.16 11.60
C SER A 189 2.04 3.64 12.80
N ASP A 190 2.76 2.75 13.45
CA ASP A 190 3.75 2.98 14.50
C ASP A 190 5.20 2.92 13.98
N CYS A 191 5.38 2.94 12.67
CA CYS A 191 6.67 2.87 11.99
C CYS A 191 7.46 1.58 12.26
N LEU A 192 6.84 0.53 12.79
CA LEU A 192 7.46 -0.76 12.97
C LEU A 192 7.08 -1.72 11.85
N ARG A 193 8.01 -2.61 11.49
CA ARG A 193 7.78 -3.63 10.46
C ARG A 193 6.58 -4.52 10.83
N SER A 194 5.75 -4.83 9.84
CA SER A 194 4.61 -5.74 9.95
C SER A 194 4.68 -6.80 8.85
N PRO A 195 4.27 -8.04 9.10
CA PRO A 195 4.23 -9.07 8.07
C PRO A 195 3.16 -8.78 7.01
N LEU A 196 3.29 -9.41 5.83
CA LEU A 196 2.35 -9.27 4.72
C LEU A 196 1.12 -10.17 4.83
N ASP A 197 1.19 -11.22 5.63
CA ASP A 197 0.13 -12.23 5.79
C ASP A 197 -0.82 -12.00 6.97
N ARG A 198 -0.52 -11.03 7.81
CA ARG A 198 -1.34 -10.60 8.94
C ARG A 198 -0.90 -9.20 9.38
N TYR A 199 -1.82 -8.37 9.83
CA TYR A 199 -1.45 -7.05 10.33
C TYR A 199 -0.97 -7.14 11.79
N ARG A 200 0.23 -6.60 12.04
CA ARG A 200 0.71 -6.36 13.40
C ARG A 200 0.12 -5.04 13.90
N SER A 201 -0.79 -5.10 14.85
CA SER A 201 -1.38 -3.90 15.44
C SER A 201 -0.35 -3.07 16.23
N PRO A 202 -0.45 -1.74 16.23
CA PRO A 202 0.35 -0.89 17.11
C PRO A 202 0.29 -1.35 18.57
N GLY A 203 1.44 -1.31 19.25
CA GLY A 203 1.55 -1.83 20.62
C GLY A 203 1.82 -3.33 20.76
N SER A 204 1.67 -4.11 19.68
CA SER A 204 2.09 -5.52 19.67
C SER A 204 3.62 -5.63 19.60
N PRO A 205 4.21 -6.77 20.03
CA PRO A 205 5.65 -7.01 19.91
C PRO A 205 6.16 -6.78 18.49
N PRO A 206 7.42 -6.34 18.31
CA PRO A 206 8.03 -6.19 16.99
C PRO A 206 7.98 -7.50 16.19
N TYR A 207 7.72 -7.39 14.89
CA TYR A 207 7.79 -8.53 13.97
C TYR A 207 9.25 -8.84 13.67
N ILE A 208 9.66 -10.05 13.99
CA ILE A 208 10.97 -10.63 13.62
C ILE A 208 10.69 -11.64 12.51
N PRO A 209 11.17 -11.43 11.27
CA PRO A 209 11.07 -12.43 10.22
C PRO A 209 11.89 -13.66 10.59
N GLU A 210 11.39 -14.82 10.23
CA GLU A 210 12.07 -16.11 10.31
C GLU A 210 13.21 -16.21 9.30
#